data_86ffb081eae2286ae2908059efd91320
#
_entry.id   86ffb081eae2286ae2908059efd91320
#
_cell.length_a   1.000
_cell.length_b   1.000
_cell.length_c   1.000
_cell.angle_alpha   90.00
_cell.angle_beta   90.00
_cell.angle_gamma   90.00
#
_symmetry.space_group_name_H-M   'P 1'
#
loop_
_entity.id
_entity.type
_entity.pdbx_description
1 polymer ?
#
loop_
_entity_poly.entity_id
_entity_poly.type
_entity_poly.pdbx_seq_one_letter_code
_entity_poly.pdbx_strand_id
1 'polypeptide(L)'
;MKQYHDLLRHLLDNGVKKSDRTGTGTLSVFGHQMRFNLQDGFPLLTTKKLHTKSIIHELLWFLKGDTNIAYLKDNGVSIWDEWADENGNLGPVYGYQWRSWPNPDGTHTDQISKLIEGLKKNPDGRRHIVSAWNPSFIDQMALPPCHCLFQFYVADGKLSCQLYQRSCDTFLGVPFNIASYALLTLMIAQVCDLEPGDFVWTGGDVHLYSNHVEQAQLQLTRDFRSLPTLKINPNVKDLFSFVYEDFTLENYDPHPHIKAAVAV
;
A
#
# COMPACT_ATOMS: atom_id res chain seq x y z
N MET A 1 -7.95 -11.21 8.88
CA MET A 1 -7.36 -9.89 9.30
C MET A 1 -7.11 -9.80 10.83
N LYS A 2 -6.96 -10.97 11.48
CA LYS A 2 -6.62 -11.02 12.92
C LYS A 2 -5.29 -10.31 13.23
N GLN A 3 -4.28 -10.46 12.37
CA GLN A 3 -2.96 -9.84 12.50
C GLN A 3 -3.05 -8.32 12.70
N TYR A 4 -3.95 -7.66 11.99
CA TYR A 4 -4.16 -6.22 12.13
C TYR A 4 -4.81 -5.85 13.48
N HIS A 5 -5.77 -6.65 13.97
CA HIS A 5 -6.35 -6.45 15.30
C HIS A 5 -5.32 -6.69 16.42
N ASP A 6 -4.45 -7.68 16.23
CA ASP A 6 -3.36 -7.95 17.19
C ASP A 6 -2.37 -6.76 17.21
N LEU A 7 -2.09 -6.13 16.08
CA LEU A 7 -1.31 -4.89 16.02
C LEU A 7 -2.00 -3.73 16.77
N LEU A 8 -3.31 -3.52 16.55
CA LEU A 8 -4.03 -2.47 17.28
C LEU A 8 -3.99 -2.68 18.80
N ARG A 9 -4.20 -3.93 19.28
CA ARG A 9 -4.06 -4.27 20.70
C ARG A 9 -2.65 -4.00 21.20
N HIS A 10 -1.65 -4.45 20.43
CA HIS A 10 -0.24 -4.25 20.78
C HIS A 10 0.10 -2.78 20.96
N LEU A 11 -0.39 -1.90 20.07
CA LEU A 11 -0.19 -0.45 20.20
C LEU A 11 -0.89 0.15 21.43
N LEU A 12 -2.12 -0.28 21.72
CA LEU A 12 -2.86 0.20 22.88
C LEU A 12 -2.22 -0.24 24.20
N ASP A 13 -1.69 -1.46 24.26
CA ASP A 13 -1.15 -2.06 25.48
C ASP A 13 0.32 -1.70 25.72
N ASN A 14 1.12 -1.55 24.65
CA ASN A 14 2.58 -1.43 24.74
C ASN A 14 3.14 -0.18 24.05
N GLY A 15 2.31 0.61 23.35
CA GLY A 15 2.77 1.79 22.64
C GLY A 15 3.32 2.86 23.57
N VAL A 16 4.49 3.41 23.21
CA VAL A 16 5.09 4.54 23.91
C VAL A 16 4.47 5.84 23.40
N LYS A 17 4.11 6.73 24.31
CA LYS A 17 3.63 8.07 23.94
C LYS A 17 4.77 8.88 23.31
N LYS A 18 4.53 9.40 22.11
CA LYS A 18 5.44 10.27 21.37
C LYS A 18 4.71 11.52 20.88
N SER A 19 5.42 12.63 20.84
CA SER A 19 5.04 13.78 20.02
C SER A 19 5.30 13.48 18.55
N ASP A 20 4.59 14.16 17.68
CA ASP A 20 4.73 14.07 16.23
C ASP A 20 4.68 15.46 15.58
N ARG A 21 4.97 15.54 14.29
CA ARG A 21 4.99 16.78 13.52
C ARG A 21 3.65 17.55 13.57
N THR A 22 2.54 16.80 13.65
CA THR A 22 1.18 17.40 13.64
C THR A 22 0.74 17.92 15.01
N GLY A 23 1.48 17.62 16.09
CA GLY A 23 1.12 17.96 17.46
C GLY A 23 -0.03 17.15 18.05
N THR A 24 -0.57 16.15 17.31
CA THR A 24 -1.67 15.28 17.76
C THR A 24 -1.20 14.32 18.85
N GLY A 25 0.06 13.86 18.77
CA GLY A 25 0.63 12.81 19.61
C GLY A 25 0.24 11.41 19.14
N THR A 26 1.06 10.43 19.49
CA THR A 26 0.90 9.04 19.07
C THR A 26 1.20 8.06 20.21
N LEU A 27 0.63 6.85 20.10
CA LEU A 27 1.15 5.63 20.73
C LEU A 27 1.97 4.90 19.66
N SER A 28 3.24 4.62 19.89
CA SER A 28 4.14 4.08 18.90
C SER A 28 4.93 2.87 19.40
N VAL A 29 5.15 1.91 18.50
CA VAL A 29 6.13 0.82 18.67
C VAL A 29 7.09 0.85 17.47
N PHE A 30 8.33 0.42 17.68
CA PHE A 30 9.32 0.36 16.60
C PHE A 30 9.53 -1.07 16.15
N GLY A 31 9.20 -1.32 14.89
CA GLY A 31 9.32 -2.64 14.28
C GLY A 31 8.11 -3.56 14.55
N HIS A 32 7.37 -3.88 13.52
CA HIS A 32 6.30 -4.88 13.56
C HIS A 32 6.13 -5.53 12.19
N GLN A 33 5.75 -6.80 12.16
CA GLN A 33 5.52 -7.51 10.90
C GLN A 33 4.19 -8.26 10.93
N MET A 34 3.47 -8.20 9.82
CA MET A 34 2.26 -8.98 9.57
C MET A 34 2.40 -9.77 8.27
N ARG A 35 1.82 -10.98 8.24
CA ARG A 35 1.80 -11.85 7.05
C ARG A 35 0.38 -12.22 6.69
N PHE A 36 0.07 -12.15 5.40
CA PHE A 36 -1.23 -12.46 4.82
C PHE A 36 -1.05 -13.45 3.68
N ASN A 37 -1.61 -14.65 3.80
CA ASN A 37 -1.66 -15.59 2.69
C ASN A 37 -2.74 -15.12 1.69
N LEU A 38 -2.34 -14.77 0.49
CA LEU A 38 -3.26 -14.24 -0.53
C LEU A 38 -4.20 -15.31 -1.11
N GLN A 39 -3.95 -16.56 -0.84
CA GLN A 39 -4.85 -17.68 -1.22
C GLN A 39 -6.04 -17.80 -0.25
N ASP A 40 -5.97 -17.22 0.97
CA ASP A 40 -7.06 -17.24 1.93
C ASP A 40 -8.14 -16.18 1.62
N GLY A 41 -7.91 -15.30 0.66
CA GLY A 41 -8.76 -14.18 0.25
C GLY A 41 -7.99 -12.86 0.20
N PHE A 42 -8.67 -11.82 -0.29
CA PHE A 42 -8.07 -10.50 -0.41
C PHE A 42 -8.01 -9.82 0.98
N PRO A 43 -6.81 -9.39 1.46
CA PRO A 43 -6.64 -8.88 2.82
C PRO A 43 -7.19 -7.45 2.99
N LEU A 44 -8.51 -7.33 2.89
CA LEU A 44 -9.27 -6.11 3.08
C LEU A 44 -10.03 -6.20 4.40
N LEU A 45 -9.96 -5.13 5.21
CA LEU A 45 -10.62 -5.12 6.53
C LEU A 45 -12.11 -5.36 6.42
N THR A 46 -12.63 -6.28 7.24
CA THR A 46 -14.07 -6.52 7.42
C THR A 46 -14.62 -5.85 8.69
N THR A 47 -13.77 -5.51 9.63
CA THR A 47 -14.16 -4.82 10.87
C THR A 47 -14.36 -3.30 10.72
N LYS A 48 -13.97 -2.76 9.57
CA LYS A 48 -14.19 -1.38 9.16
C LYS A 48 -14.23 -1.33 7.63
N LYS A 49 -15.27 -0.73 7.04
CA LYS A 49 -15.35 -0.54 5.58
C LYS A 49 -14.25 0.38 5.09
N LEU A 50 -13.50 -0.05 4.06
CA LEU A 50 -12.51 0.74 3.33
C LEU A 50 -13.05 1.21 1.97
N HIS A 51 -12.51 2.32 1.48
CA HIS A 51 -12.87 2.87 0.16
C HIS A 51 -11.99 2.24 -0.93
N THR A 52 -12.38 1.06 -1.41
CA THR A 52 -11.60 0.25 -2.37
C THR A 52 -11.35 0.96 -3.69
N LYS A 53 -12.28 1.81 -4.13
CA LYS A 53 -12.10 2.63 -5.34
C LYS A 53 -10.83 3.48 -5.26
N SER A 54 -10.58 4.14 -4.13
CA SER A 54 -9.37 4.95 -3.94
C SER A 54 -8.11 4.10 -3.98
N ILE A 55 -8.14 2.91 -3.37
CA ILE A 55 -6.98 1.98 -3.34
C ILE A 55 -6.59 1.58 -4.76
N ILE A 56 -7.57 1.19 -5.59
CA ILE A 56 -7.34 0.73 -6.96
C ILE A 56 -6.83 1.89 -7.83
N HIS A 57 -7.50 3.05 -7.81
CA HIS A 57 -7.08 4.19 -8.63
C HIS A 57 -5.71 4.73 -8.24
N GLU A 58 -5.38 4.78 -6.93
CA GLU A 58 -4.05 5.20 -6.47
C GLU A 58 -2.96 4.28 -7.00
N LEU A 59 -3.15 2.95 -6.91
CA LEU A 59 -2.17 2.01 -7.43
C LEU A 59 -2.00 2.12 -8.95
N LEU A 60 -3.10 2.26 -9.70
CA LEU A 60 -3.03 2.48 -11.16
C LEU A 60 -2.31 3.78 -11.49
N TRP A 61 -2.53 4.83 -10.72
CA TRP A 61 -1.86 6.11 -10.87
C TRP A 61 -0.35 6.00 -10.59
N PHE A 62 0.09 5.28 -9.55
CA PHE A 62 1.51 4.98 -9.30
C PHE A 62 2.13 4.20 -10.47
N LEU A 63 1.43 3.18 -10.99
CA LEU A 63 1.91 2.36 -12.11
C LEU A 63 2.03 3.14 -13.43
N LYS A 64 1.28 4.22 -13.61
CA LYS A 64 1.43 5.15 -14.74
C LYS A 64 2.67 6.05 -14.60
N GLY A 65 3.30 6.11 -13.43
CA GLY A 65 4.40 7.02 -13.14
C GLY A 65 3.96 8.47 -12.98
N ASP A 66 2.66 8.69 -12.83
CA ASP A 66 2.08 10.02 -12.70
C ASP A 66 2.25 10.56 -11.26
N THR A 67 2.37 11.88 -11.15
CA THR A 67 2.53 12.61 -9.88
C THR A 67 1.60 13.82 -9.78
N ASN A 68 0.75 14.01 -10.79
CA ASN A 68 -0.32 15.00 -10.77
C ASN A 68 -1.65 14.33 -10.39
N ILE A 69 -2.40 14.97 -9.51
CA ILE A 69 -3.65 14.41 -8.96
C ILE A 69 -4.87 14.54 -9.88
N ALA A 70 -4.73 15.09 -11.09
CA ALA A 70 -5.86 15.27 -12.03
C ALA A 70 -6.59 13.95 -12.29
N TYR A 71 -5.86 12.87 -12.62
CA TYR A 71 -6.44 11.54 -12.82
C TYR A 71 -7.24 11.07 -11.59
N LEU A 72 -6.73 11.28 -10.39
CA LEU A 72 -7.39 10.89 -9.14
C LEU A 72 -8.70 11.69 -8.96
N LYS A 73 -8.66 13.00 -9.16
CA LYS A 73 -9.84 13.88 -9.08
C LYS A 73 -10.91 13.51 -10.11
N ASP A 74 -10.53 13.25 -11.35
CA ASP A 74 -11.44 12.85 -12.42
C ASP A 74 -12.17 11.54 -12.09
N ASN A 75 -11.56 10.70 -11.24
CA ASN A 75 -12.15 9.47 -10.75
C ASN A 75 -12.79 9.58 -9.35
N GLY A 76 -12.90 10.80 -8.80
CA GLY A 76 -13.52 11.05 -7.50
C GLY A 76 -12.70 10.54 -6.31
N VAL A 77 -11.38 10.55 -6.44
CA VAL A 77 -10.41 10.16 -5.41
C VAL A 77 -9.70 11.41 -4.91
N SER A 78 -9.82 11.72 -3.63
CA SER A 78 -9.34 12.96 -2.99
C SER A 78 -8.24 12.74 -1.94
N ILE A 79 -7.70 11.52 -1.84
CA ILE A 79 -6.76 11.15 -0.76
C ILE A 79 -5.41 11.87 -0.82
N TRP A 80 -5.13 12.59 -1.91
CA TRP A 80 -3.90 13.36 -2.12
C TRP A 80 -4.12 14.87 -2.22
N ASP A 81 -5.36 15.35 -2.11
CA ASP A 81 -5.72 16.75 -2.33
C ASP A 81 -5.00 17.72 -1.37
N GLU A 82 -4.78 17.30 -0.11
CA GLU A 82 -4.18 18.12 0.93
C GLU A 82 -2.68 18.39 0.74
N TRP A 83 -2.00 17.56 -0.08
CA TRP A 83 -0.55 17.68 -0.33
C TRP A 83 -0.19 18.27 -1.68
N ALA A 84 -1.14 18.31 -2.62
CA ALA A 84 -0.88 18.83 -3.95
C ALA A 84 -0.75 20.37 -3.95
N ASP A 85 0.12 20.87 -4.83
CA ASP A 85 0.21 22.31 -5.09
C ASP A 85 -1.04 22.83 -5.84
N GLU A 86 -1.08 24.12 -6.12
CA GLU A 86 -2.19 24.78 -6.83
C GLU A 86 -2.45 24.21 -8.24
N ASN A 87 -1.45 23.57 -8.86
CA ASN A 87 -1.53 22.93 -10.17
C ASN A 87 -1.78 21.41 -10.07
N GLY A 88 -1.96 20.87 -8.88
CA GLY A 88 -2.20 19.46 -8.63
C GLY A 88 -0.94 18.59 -8.61
N ASN A 89 0.25 19.16 -8.52
CA ASN A 89 1.50 18.41 -8.54
C ASN A 89 1.96 18.05 -7.12
N LEU A 90 2.59 16.89 -6.99
CA LEU A 90 3.14 16.36 -5.74
C LEU A 90 4.68 16.27 -5.74
N GLY A 91 5.32 16.67 -6.84
CA GLY A 91 6.74 16.42 -7.03
C GLY A 91 7.05 14.94 -7.36
N PRO A 92 8.32 14.52 -7.30
CA PRO A 92 8.76 13.20 -7.76
C PRO A 92 8.44 12.07 -6.77
N VAL A 93 7.16 11.94 -6.37
CA VAL A 93 6.66 10.92 -5.43
C VAL A 93 6.58 9.53 -6.08
N TYR A 94 6.16 8.53 -5.36
CA TYR A 94 6.06 7.10 -5.66
C TYR A 94 6.11 6.70 -7.15
N GLY A 95 5.15 7.11 -7.96
CA GLY A 95 5.04 6.74 -9.37
C GLY A 95 6.26 7.16 -10.18
N TYR A 96 6.76 8.37 -9.94
CA TYR A 96 7.97 8.85 -10.60
C TYR A 96 9.18 7.97 -10.24
N GLN A 97 9.40 7.68 -8.95
CA GLN A 97 10.52 6.86 -8.53
C GLN A 97 10.42 5.41 -9.06
N TRP A 98 9.22 4.85 -9.12
CA TRP A 98 8.98 3.50 -9.62
C TRP A 98 9.24 3.37 -11.13
N ARG A 99 8.83 4.37 -11.90
CA ARG A 99 8.79 4.31 -13.37
C ARG A 99 9.88 5.11 -14.06
N SER A 100 10.52 6.04 -13.37
CA SER A 100 11.48 6.98 -13.97
C SER A 100 12.57 7.38 -12.98
N TRP A 101 13.20 6.40 -12.31
CA TRP A 101 14.30 6.66 -11.39
C TRP A 101 15.49 7.28 -12.12
N PRO A 102 15.97 8.49 -11.74
CA PRO A 102 17.06 9.16 -12.42
C PRO A 102 18.40 8.49 -12.16
N ASN A 103 19.18 8.30 -13.21
CA ASN A 103 20.53 7.75 -13.17
C ASN A 103 21.59 8.87 -13.24
N PRO A 104 22.82 8.64 -12.76
CA PRO A 104 23.89 9.64 -12.79
C PRO A 104 24.29 10.10 -14.21
N ASP A 105 24.04 9.29 -15.23
CA ASP A 105 24.32 9.59 -16.64
C ASP A 105 23.19 10.38 -17.35
N GLY A 106 22.16 10.78 -16.60
CA GLY A 106 20.99 11.50 -17.13
C GLY A 106 19.93 10.61 -17.77
N THR A 107 20.14 9.30 -17.81
CA THR A 107 19.09 8.34 -18.20
C THR A 107 18.16 8.05 -17.05
N HIS A 108 17.08 7.29 -17.30
CA HIS A 108 16.12 6.89 -16.27
C HIS A 108 15.93 5.38 -16.26
N THR A 109 15.68 4.84 -15.08
CA THR A 109 15.37 3.43 -14.88
C THR A 109 13.89 3.26 -14.55
N ASP A 110 13.18 2.48 -15.36
CA ASP A 110 11.86 1.96 -15.03
C ASP A 110 12.02 0.70 -14.16
N GLN A 111 11.89 0.87 -12.83
CA GLN A 111 12.08 -0.22 -11.87
C GLN A 111 11.00 -1.29 -12.02
N ILE A 112 9.74 -0.91 -12.33
CA ILE A 112 8.63 -1.86 -12.47
C ILE A 112 8.81 -2.74 -13.72
N SER A 113 9.18 -2.15 -14.85
CA SER A 113 9.47 -2.94 -16.07
C SER A 113 10.62 -3.92 -15.85
N LYS A 114 11.72 -3.46 -15.22
CA LYS A 114 12.85 -4.33 -14.87
C LYS A 114 12.49 -5.44 -13.88
N LEU A 115 11.59 -5.14 -12.93
CA LEU A 115 11.07 -6.14 -12.00
C LEU A 115 10.35 -7.26 -12.74
N ILE A 116 9.40 -6.92 -13.64
CA ILE A 116 8.64 -7.90 -14.42
C ILE A 116 9.55 -8.75 -15.31
N GLU A 117 10.49 -8.10 -16.02
CA GLU A 117 11.50 -8.81 -16.82
C GLU A 117 12.32 -9.78 -15.96
N GLY A 118 12.76 -9.32 -14.78
CA GLY A 118 13.52 -10.11 -13.84
C GLY A 118 12.76 -11.33 -13.33
N LEU A 119 11.50 -11.16 -12.93
CA LEU A 119 10.62 -12.24 -12.46
C LEU A 119 10.39 -13.29 -13.56
N LYS A 120 10.14 -12.86 -14.80
CA LYS A 120 9.95 -13.77 -15.94
C LYS A 120 11.23 -14.51 -16.34
N LYS A 121 12.37 -13.84 -16.30
CA LYS A 121 13.66 -14.38 -16.79
C LYS A 121 14.41 -15.19 -15.74
N ASN A 122 14.34 -14.76 -14.49
CA ASN A 122 15.07 -15.35 -13.36
C ASN A 122 14.24 -15.22 -12.07
N PRO A 123 13.17 -16.02 -11.92
CA PRO A 123 12.28 -15.95 -10.75
C PRO A 123 13.01 -16.18 -9.41
N ASP A 124 14.07 -17.01 -9.41
CA ASP A 124 14.90 -17.28 -8.21
C ASP A 124 15.84 -16.13 -7.84
N GLY A 125 15.80 -15.03 -8.58
CA GLY A 125 16.62 -13.84 -8.32
C GLY A 125 16.32 -13.22 -6.96
N ARG A 126 17.34 -12.62 -6.35
CA ARG A 126 17.24 -11.94 -5.04
C ARG A 126 17.24 -10.41 -5.16
N ARG A 127 17.06 -9.87 -6.38
CA ARG A 127 17.13 -8.45 -6.70
C ARG A 127 15.80 -7.89 -7.21
N HIS A 128 14.71 -8.59 -6.95
CA HIS A 128 13.36 -8.15 -7.32
C HIS A 128 12.88 -7.09 -6.34
N ILE A 129 13.53 -5.91 -6.33
CA ILE A 129 13.31 -4.81 -5.40
C ILE A 129 12.93 -3.56 -6.18
N VAL A 130 11.95 -2.82 -5.65
CA VAL A 130 11.57 -1.47 -6.10
C VAL A 130 11.67 -0.52 -4.92
N SER A 131 12.35 0.62 -5.10
CA SER A 131 12.50 1.65 -4.08
C SER A 131 11.80 2.94 -4.50
N ALA A 132 11.04 3.52 -3.57
CA ALA A 132 10.53 4.88 -3.69
C ALA A 132 11.38 5.89 -2.89
N TRP A 133 12.22 5.41 -1.99
CA TRP A 133 13.07 6.25 -1.15
C TRP A 133 14.32 6.69 -1.90
N ASN A 134 14.30 7.92 -2.41
CA ASN A 134 15.42 8.53 -3.11
C ASN A 134 15.93 9.74 -2.32
N PRO A 135 17.04 9.62 -1.56
CA PRO A 135 17.54 10.69 -0.70
C PRO A 135 17.81 12.01 -1.44
N SER A 136 18.13 11.96 -2.72
CA SER A 136 18.40 13.16 -3.54
C SER A 136 17.14 13.94 -3.91
N PHE A 137 15.95 13.37 -3.72
CA PHE A 137 14.67 13.94 -4.13
C PHE A 137 13.68 14.16 -2.98
N ILE A 138 14.00 13.74 -1.76
CA ILE A 138 13.10 13.81 -0.59
C ILE A 138 12.56 15.24 -0.37
N ASP A 139 13.42 16.25 -0.46
CA ASP A 139 13.04 17.66 -0.22
C ASP A 139 12.21 18.28 -1.36
N GLN A 140 12.07 17.58 -2.48
CA GLN A 140 11.25 17.99 -3.62
C GLN A 140 9.87 17.31 -3.64
N MET A 141 9.63 16.37 -2.73
CA MET A 141 8.38 15.64 -2.62
C MET A 141 7.42 16.36 -1.65
N ALA A 142 6.17 16.53 -2.07
CA ALA A 142 5.14 17.09 -1.20
C ALA A 142 4.94 16.24 0.06
N LEU A 143 5.13 14.92 -0.06
CA LEU A 143 5.13 13.97 1.05
C LEU A 143 6.20 12.89 0.81
N PRO A 144 7.26 12.83 1.65
CA PRO A 144 8.26 11.75 1.57
C PRO A 144 7.62 10.37 1.72
N PRO A 145 8.04 9.36 0.93
CA PRO A 145 7.40 8.06 0.90
C PRO A 145 7.32 7.38 2.27
N CYS A 146 6.12 7.03 2.71
CA CYS A 146 5.90 6.23 3.91
C CYS A 146 6.25 4.75 3.64
N HIS A 147 5.76 4.18 2.55
CA HIS A 147 6.12 2.86 2.07
C HIS A 147 7.32 2.98 1.12
N CYS A 148 8.50 2.66 1.66
CA CYS A 148 9.79 3.04 1.09
C CYS A 148 10.28 2.11 0.00
N LEU A 149 10.13 0.81 0.19
CA LEU A 149 10.60 -0.21 -0.72
C LEU A 149 9.78 -1.50 -0.56
N PHE A 150 9.74 -2.27 -1.62
CA PHE A 150 9.16 -3.61 -1.59
C PHE A 150 10.00 -4.58 -2.41
N GLN A 151 9.95 -5.86 -2.01
CA GLN A 151 10.69 -6.95 -2.62
C GLN A 151 9.75 -8.09 -2.96
N PHE A 152 9.96 -8.70 -4.12
CA PHE A 152 9.26 -9.92 -4.51
C PHE A 152 10.15 -11.15 -4.35
N TYR A 153 9.49 -12.26 -4.09
CA TYR A 153 10.10 -13.57 -3.91
C TYR A 153 9.22 -14.64 -4.57
N VAL A 154 9.84 -15.53 -5.32
CA VAL A 154 9.15 -16.65 -5.95
C VAL A 154 9.62 -17.95 -5.31
N ALA A 155 8.68 -18.80 -4.92
CA ALA A 155 8.94 -20.17 -4.48
C ALA A 155 7.73 -21.05 -4.83
N ASP A 156 7.98 -22.26 -5.28
CA ASP A 156 6.96 -23.25 -5.64
C ASP A 156 5.89 -22.68 -6.61
N GLY A 157 6.31 -21.86 -7.57
CA GLY A 157 5.42 -21.19 -8.53
C GLY A 157 4.56 -20.07 -7.95
N LYS A 158 4.80 -19.65 -6.70
CA LYS A 158 4.03 -18.60 -6.01
C LYS A 158 4.85 -17.34 -5.84
N LEU A 159 4.20 -16.19 -6.10
CA LEU A 159 4.77 -14.86 -5.94
C LEU A 159 4.37 -14.28 -4.58
N SER A 160 5.35 -13.95 -3.75
CA SER A 160 5.18 -13.24 -2.49
C SER A 160 5.79 -11.84 -2.56
N CYS A 161 5.25 -10.91 -1.79
CA CYS A 161 5.75 -9.54 -1.70
C CYS A 161 6.00 -9.17 -0.24
N GLN A 162 7.13 -8.52 0.04
CA GLN A 162 7.40 -7.87 1.33
C GLN A 162 7.53 -6.37 1.13
N LEU A 163 6.74 -5.61 1.87
CA LEU A 163 6.79 -4.15 1.95
C LEU A 163 7.53 -3.72 3.22
N TYR A 164 8.44 -2.74 3.12
CA TYR A 164 8.91 -1.96 4.25
C TYR A 164 8.28 -0.56 4.24
N GLN A 165 7.55 -0.24 5.31
CA GLN A 165 6.90 1.04 5.55
C GLN A 165 7.55 1.72 6.76
N ARG A 166 8.24 2.87 6.56
CA ARG A 166 8.97 3.58 7.62
C ARG A 166 8.08 4.28 8.63
N SER A 167 6.91 4.74 8.19
CA SER A 167 5.97 5.54 8.98
C SER A 167 4.56 5.02 8.72
N CYS A 168 3.89 4.55 9.78
CA CYS A 168 2.72 3.70 9.65
C CYS A 168 1.58 4.22 10.52
N ASP A 169 0.76 5.13 9.95
CA ASP A 169 -0.55 5.43 10.54
C ASP A 169 -1.41 4.17 10.53
N THR A 170 -1.50 3.53 11.69
CA THR A 170 -2.11 2.20 11.79
C THR A 170 -3.60 2.23 11.55
N PHE A 171 -4.30 3.33 11.89
CA PHE A 171 -5.76 3.37 11.77
C PHE A 171 -6.24 3.72 10.36
N LEU A 172 -5.65 4.75 9.72
CA LEU A 172 -6.07 5.20 8.38
C LEU A 172 -5.20 4.59 7.27
N GLY A 173 -3.87 4.71 7.36
CA GLY A 173 -2.95 4.39 6.28
C GLY A 173 -2.68 2.89 6.09
N VAL A 174 -2.29 2.19 7.15
CA VAL A 174 -1.85 0.78 7.05
C VAL A 174 -2.86 -0.14 6.37
N PRO A 175 -4.18 -0.08 6.65
CA PRO A 175 -5.15 -0.93 5.95
C PRO A 175 -5.20 -0.70 4.43
N PHE A 176 -5.05 0.56 3.99
CA PHE A 176 -4.96 0.92 2.57
C PHE A 176 -3.69 0.35 1.94
N ASN A 177 -2.55 0.49 2.62
CA ASN A 177 -1.27 0.01 2.12
C ASN A 177 -1.25 -1.53 2.00
N ILE A 178 -1.80 -2.25 2.99
CA ILE A 178 -1.95 -3.72 2.91
C ILE A 178 -2.74 -4.12 1.66
N ALA A 179 -3.91 -3.52 1.45
CA ALA A 179 -4.76 -3.85 0.32
C ALA A 179 -4.11 -3.45 -1.03
N SER A 180 -3.45 -2.29 -1.09
CA SER A 180 -2.78 -1.80 -2.29
C SER A 180 -1.63 -2.73 -2.73
N TYR A 181 -0.77 -3.14 -1.81
CA TYR A 181 0.35 -4.04 -2.15
C TYR A 181 -0.08 -5.50 -2.34
N ALA A 182 -1.14 -5.95 -1.68
CA ALA A 182 -1.77 -7.22 -2.00
C ALA A 182 -2.33 -7.21 -3.43
N LEU A 183 -3.01 -6.13 -3.84
CA LEU A 183 -3.49 -5.94 -5.20
C LEU A 183 -2.33 -5.96 -6.21
N LEU A 184 -1.27 -5.20 -5.96
CA LEU A 184 -0.07 -5.18 -6.80
C LEU A 184 0.54 -6.58 -6.95
N THR A 185 0.58 -7.36 -5.85
CA THR A 185 1.09 -8.73 -5.87
C THR A 185 0.23 -9.64 -6.77
N LEU A 186 -1.09 -9.54 -6.66
CA LEU A 186 -2.02 -10.30 -7.52
C LEU A 186 -1.87 -9.92 -9.00
N MET A 187 -1.75 -8.63 -9.32
CA MET A 187 -1.55 -8.13 -10.69
C MET A 187 -0.24 -8.65 -11.29
N ILE A 188 0.87 -8.57 -10.54
CA ILE A 188 2.18 -9.03 -11.02
C ILE A 188 2.20 -10.56 -11.13
N ALA A 189 1.59 -11.28 -10.20
CA ALA A 189 1.46 -12.74 -10.31
C ALA A 189 0.77 -13.13 -11.62
N GLN A 190 -0.35 -12.49 -11.96
CA GLN A 190 -1.08 -12.75 -13.21
C GLN A 190 -0.23 -12.48 -14.46
N VAL A 191 0.46 -11.34 -14.54
CA VAL A 191 1.24 -10.98 -15.74
C VAL A 191 2.56 -11.76 -15.86
N CYS A 192 2.99 -12.42 -14.79
CA CYS A 192 4.16 -13.29 -14.76
C CYS A 192 3.81 -14.80 -14.79
N ASP A 193 2.53 -15.15 -14.95
CA ASP A 193 2.04 -16.52 -14.92
C ASP A 193 2.43 -17.30 -13.64
N LEU A 194 2.33 -16.62 -12.48
CA LEU A 194 2.59 -17.15 -11.15
C LEU A 194 1.32 -17.19 -10.31
N GLU A 195 1.25 -18.10 -9.35
CA GLU A 195 0.19 -18.09 -8.35
C GLU A 195 0.48 -17.05 -7.24
N PRO A 196 -0.56 -16.46 -6.60
CA PRO A 196 -0.36 -15.62 -5.43
C PRO A 196 0.21 -16.41 -4.24
N GLY A 197 1.23 -15.84 -3.59
CA GLY A 197 1.80 -16.33 -2.34
C GLY A 197 1.38 -15.48 -1.14
N ASP A 198 2.37 -15.02 -0.37
CA ASP A 198 2.16 -14.19 0.81
C ASP A 198 2.37 -12.70 0.51
N PHE A 199 1.61 -11.86 1.17
CA PHE A 199 1.96 -10.47 1.37
C PHE A 199 2.49 -10.29 2.80
N VAL A 200 3.71 -9.75 2.93
CA VAL A 200 4.39 -9.46 4.22
C VAL A 200 4.52 -7.96 4.38
N TRP A 201 3.82 -7.40 5.35
CA TRP A 201 3.95 -6.00 5.71
C TRP A 201 4.94 -5.85 6.87
N THR A 202 5.91 -4.97 6.74
CA THR A 202 6.92 -4.66 7.77
C THR A 202 6.91 -3.16 8.04
N GLY A 203 6.54 -2.77 9.24
CA GLY A 203 6.51 -1.39 9.70
C GLY A 203 7.74 -1.01 10.52
N GLY A 204 8.23 0.21 10.33
CA GLY A 204 9.27 0.86 11.15
C GLY A 204 8.66 1.57 12.36
N ASP A 205 8.39 2.88 12.27
CA ASP A 205 7.60 3.62 13.28
C ASP A 205 6.12 3.32 13.06
N VAL A 206 5.58 2.39 13.84
CA VAL A 206 4.19 1.96 13.78
C VAL A 206 3.42 2.69 14.87
N HIS A 207 2.45 3.51 14.48
CA HIS A 207 1.80 4.40 15.42
C HIS A 207 0.29 4.49 15.25
N LEU A 208 -0.37 4.74 16.36
CA LEU A 208 -1.79 5.09 16.45
C LEU A 208 -1.87 6.53 16.97
N TYR A 209 -2.45 7.43 16.19
CA TYR A 209 -2.67 8.81 16.62
C TYR A 209 -3.59 8.87 17.85
N SER A 210 -3.33 9.81 18.76
CA SER A 210 -4.08 9.93 20.02
C SER A 210 -5.57 10.19 19.80
N ASN A 211 -5.93 10.88 18.71
CA ASN A 211 -7.32 11.12 18.30
C ASN A 211 -8.00 9.92 17.60
N HIS A 212 -7.29 8.78 17.44
CA HIS A 212 -7.83 7.56 16.85
C HIS A 212 -7.99 6.41 17.87
N VAL A 213 -7.65 6.65 19.14
CA VAL A 213 -7.70 5.60 20.19
C VAL A 213 -9.11 5.04 20.38
N GLU A 214 -10.11 5.91 20.49
CA GLU A 214 -11.52 5.49 20.65
C GLU A 214 -12.02 4.70 19.42
N GLN A 215 -11.64 5.13 18.22
CA GLN A 215 -11.99 4.46 16.98
C GLN A 215 -11.34 3.08 16.87
N ALA A 216 -10.08 2.95 17.29
CA ALA A 216 -9.40 1.66 17.35
C ALA A 216 -10.05 0.71 18.38
N GLN A 217 -10.39 1.22 19.57
CA GLN A 217 -11.13 0.46 20.58
C GLN A 217 -12.48 -0.01 20.06
N LEU A 218 -13.26 0.88 19.41
CA LEU A 218 -14.52 0.50 18.77
C LEU A 218 -14.31 -0.58 17.70
N GLN A 219 -13.29 -0.45 16.84
CA GLN A 219 -13.01 -1.45 15.83
C GLN A 219 -12.69 -2.82 16.43
N LEU A 220 -11.98 -2.85 17.56
CA LEU A 220 -11.62 -4.08 18.27
C LEU A 220 -12.82 -4.83 18.90
N THR A 221 -13.97 -4.17 19.08
CA THR A 221 -15.20 -4.83 19.55
C THR A 221 -15.94 -5.60 18.45
N ARG A 222 -15.54 -5.43 17.17
CA ARG A 222 -16.26 -5.99 16.03
C ARG A 222 -15.73 -7.36 15.64
N ASP A 223 -16.65 -8.27 15.32
CA ASP A 223 -16.32 -9.61 14.86
C ASP A 223 -15.72 -9.60 13.45
N PHE A 224 -14.83 -10.55 13.20
CA PHE A 224 -14.33 -10.79 11.84
C PHE A 224 -15.41 -11.41 10.98
N ARG A 225 -15.46 -10.98 9.72
CA ARG A 225 -16.26 -11.59 8.66
C ARG A 225 -15.30 -12.22 7.63
N SER A 226 -15.85 -13.05 6.75
CA SER A 226 -15.06 -13.66 5.67
C SER A 226 -14.34 -12.62 4.83
N LEU A 227 -13.11 -12.93 4.43
CA LEU A 227 -12.38 -12.06 3.49
C LEU A 227 -13.09 -12.05 2.14
N PRO A 228 -13.10 -10.89 1.45
CA PRO A 228 -13.61 -10.81 0.09
C PRO A 228 -12.69 -11.52 -0.90
N THR A 229 -13.21 -11.77 -2.08
CA THR A 229 -12.44 -12.20 -3.25
C THR A 229 -12.26 -11.02 -4.19
N LEU A 230 -11.03 -10.77 -4.62
CA LEU A 230 -10.76 -9.82 -5.69
C LEU A 230 -10.52 -10.59 -6.99
N LYS A 231 -11.43 -10.42 -7.94
CA LYS A 231 -11.27 -10.94 -9.30
C LYS A 231 -10.59 -9.92 -10.18
N ILE A 232 -9.62 -10.38 -10.96
CA ILE A 232 -8.90 -9.58 -11.94
C ILE A 232 -9.22 -10.13 -13.33
N ASN A 233 -9.45 -9.26 -14.30
CA ASN A 233 -9.71 -9.65 -15.69
C ASN A 233 -8.55 -10.52 -16.22
N PRO A 234 -8.75 -11.82 -16.49
CA PRO A 234 -7.69 -12.73 -16.86
C PRO A 234 -7.09 -12.47 -18.25
N ASN A 235 -7.75 -11.64 -19.06
CA ASN A 235 -7.29 -11.31 -20.41
C ASN A 235 -6.19 -10.24 -20.41
N VAL A 236 -6.02 -9.50 -19.32
CA VAL A 236 -4.96 -8.48 -19.22
C VAL A 236 -3.63 -9.17 -18.92
N LYS A 237 -2.65 -9.02 -19.83
CA LYS A 237 -1.32 -9.65 -19.77
C LYS A 237 -0.18 -8.65 -19.64
N ASP A 238 -0.48 -7.36 -19.66
CA ASP A 238 0.46 -6.27 -19.44
C ASP A 238 0.04 -5.46 -18.21
N LEU A 239 0.96 -5.30 -17.24
CA LEU A 239 0.70 -4.62 -15.97
C LEU A 239 0.22 -3.16 -16.17
N PHE A 240 0.69 -2.51 -17.21
CA PHE A 240 0.39 -1.10 -17.47
C PHE A 240 -0.91 -0.87 -18.26
N SER A 241 -1.52 -1.96 -18.73
CA SER A 241 -2.79 -1.94 -19.47
C SER A 241 -4.01 -2.08 -18.57
N PHE A 242 -3.84 -2.40 -17.28
CA PHE A 242 -4.96 -2.48 -16.36
C PHE A 242 -5.70 -1.16 -16.21
N VAL A 243 -7.03 -1.24 -16.17
CA VAL A 243 -7.95 -0.15 -15.85
C VAL A 243 -8.84 -0.55 -14.67
N TYR A 244 -9.54 0.41 -14.09
CA TYR A 244 -10.36 0.17 -12.89
C TYR A 244 -11.40 -0.96 -13.08
N GLU A 245 -11.99 -1.03 -14.27
CA GLU A 245 -13.02 -2.01 -14.64
C GLU A 245 -12.52 -3.46 -14.70
N ASP A 246 -11.19 -3.67 -14.71
CA ASP A 246 -10.60 -5.01 -14.68
C ASP A 246 -10.63 -5.67 -13.29
N PHE A 247 -11.08 -4.93 -12.26
CA PHE A 247 -11.12 -5.40 -10.88
C PHE A 247 -12.55 -5.50 -10.37
N THR A 248 -12.93 -6.67 -9.89
CA THR A 248 -14.24 -6.92 -9.27
C THR A 248 -14.06 -7.46 -7.86
N LEU A 249 -14.53 -6.71 -6.87
CA LEU A 249 -14.55 -7.13 -5.48
C LEU A 249 -15.84 -7.87 -5.18
N GLU A 250 -15.75 -9.16 -4.82
CA GLU A 250 -16.91 -10.00 -4.50
C GLU A 250 -16.94 -10.33 -3.01
N ASN A 251 -18.15 -10.49 -2.48
CA ASN A 251 -18.40 -10.93 -1.11
C ASN A 251 -17.79 -9.99 -0.04
N TYR A 252 -17.65 -8.70 -0.34
CA TYR A 252 -17.19 -7.73 0.65
C TYR A 252 -18.36 -7.25 1.51
N ASP A 253 -18.48 -7.85 2.70
CA ASP A 253 -19.50 -7.53 3.71
C ASP A 253 -18.81 -6.97 4.99
N PRO A 254 -18.30 -5.73 4.99
CA PRO A 254 -17.66 -5.14 6.14
C PRO A 254 -18.66 -4.55 7.13
N HIS A 255 -18.22 -4.40 8.38
CA HIS A 255 -18.87 -3.48 9.32
C HIS A 255 -18.81 -2.04 8.78
N PRO A 256 -19.72 -1.16 9.24
CA PRO A 256 -19.75 0.23 8.79
C PRO A 256 -18.41 0.95 8.96
N HIS A 257 -18.17 1.95 8.12
CA HIS A 257 -17.01 2.83 8.23
C HIS A 257 -16.92 3.47 9.63
N ILE A 258 -15.70 3.66 10.12
CA ILE A 258 -15.41 4.42 11.34
C ILE A 258 -14.71 5.69 10.91
N LYS A 259 -15.37 6.84 11.09
CA LYS A 259 -14.80 8.14 10.74
C LYS A 259 -13.66 8.51 11.70
N ALA A 260 -12.55 8.98 11.15
CA ALA A 260 -11.43 9.51 11.89
C ALA A 260 -10.83 10.70 11.13
N ALA A 261 -10.29 11.68 11.86
CA ALA A 261 -9.66 12.84 11.26
C ALA A 261 -8.25 12.50 10.78
N VAL A 262 -7.86 13.02 9.61
CA VAL A 262 -6.47 12.93 9.14
C VAL A 262 -5.61 13.84 10.01
N ALA A 263 -4.44 13.36 10.44
CA ALA A 263 -3.44 14.18 11.12
C ALA A 263 -2.52 14.81 10.06
N VAL A 264 -2.60 16.13 9.90
CA VAL A 264 -1.88 16.95 8.90
C VAL A 264 -0.93 17.95 9.56
#